data_3df5ee53a79d0989ee710c1caa45a5a5
#
_entry.id   3df5ee53a79d0989ee710c1caa45a5a5
#
_cell.length_a   1.000
_cell.length_b   1.000
_cell.length_c   1.000
_cell.angle_alpha   90.00
_cell.angle_beta   90.00
_cell.angle_gamma   90.00
#
_symmetry.space_group_name_H-M   'P 1'
#
loop_
_entity.id
_entity.type
_entity.pdbx_description
1 polymer ?
#
loop_
_entity_poly.entity_id
_entity_poly.type
_entity_poly.pdbx_seq_one_letter_code
_entity_poly.pdbx_strand_id
1 'polypeptide(L)'
;MLLSIVMMVKNEERYLDKTLKSLKPLMEDINSELVILDTGSDDSTVEIAKKYTNKVFFSSWNNDFAHMRNISISHASGDWILILDADEQLTNYDKLKEFFNSDLCNKYNSACITLKNILSQDEESYSISPMLRLFKNYEGFGYKGAIHEQPIFKNPIYNDIAMFNHYGYLFEDEEIKQLKDVRNKKILIEEVKKSPNDPYMNYQLGKNYIIAKEYEDALYYMEKAYDIYTKINYIPIFVTLDLASLYIDLAEFNKCERLCTKYIKKDNKNIDIFYYLATSQKQLNKYTKSIENYKRYLYLIENYDITTQASHMECNFDTLNYKENCKINIIDSYYKLEMYEEVVKYIDDIPIKVLEEAYLVVFMSLYKLNKIEKMIELYNTLSKSKVQQNKFKLDLETILTRVKEKDKNKIYKLFCNIDDNYGLLNKIRLGEKIDLEKYNEILKNEKEVYFGDCLYYALKQGMQIEKVLDKVNYLNVRNYINYIIIKKRDCIIDLYNYLENITNTLNINSIKIYSCLARALLLHGNLTGEKYEKLFFMYITYSYDYLKQLYNESLTDEELLDLLTDEDDIFTIKITLIQKMKKNNELEHIKKMKDLLIENKKYKKSIGG
;
A
#
# COMPACT_ATOMS: atom_id res chain seq x y z
N MET A 1 -0.80 -47.01 24.06
CA MET A 1 -0.41 -46.35 22.80
C MET A 1 0.63 -45.32 23.16
N LEU A 2 1.72 -45.20 22.43
CA LEU A 2 2.83 -44.28 22.69
C LEU A 2 2.83 -43.21 21.58
N LEU A 3 2.91 -41.93 21.96
CA LEU A 3 3.09 -40.79 21.04
C LEU A 3 4.56 -40.37 21.04
N SER A 4 5.22 -40.38 19.87
CA SER A 4 6.53 -39.73 19.69
C SER A 4 6.32 -38.31 19.22
N ILE A 5 6.75 -37.32 20.01
CA ILE A 5 6.88 -35.92 19.60
C ILE A 5 8.28 -35.77 19.01
N VAL A 6 8.36 -35.42 17.73
CA VAL A 6 9.63 -35.44 16.97
C VAL A 6 9.92 -34.04 16.45
N MET A 7 11.11 -33.53 16.77
CA MET A 7 11.57 -32.21 16.38
C MET A 7 12.95 -32.28 15.69
N MET A 8 13.15 -31.42 14.70
CA MET A 8 14.44 -31.13 14.10
C MET A 8 14.78 -29.67 14.42
N VAL A 9 15.97 -29.43 14.98
CA VAL A 9 16.35 -28.11 15.47
C VAL A 9 17.71 -27.66 14.92
N LYS A 10 17.90 -26.35 14.79
CA LYS A 10 19.18 -25.69 14.53
C LYS A 10 19.12 -24.23 14.93
N ASN A 11 19.91 -23.82 15.95
CA ASN A 11 20.01 -22.45 16.44
C ASN A 11 18.63 -21.87 16.86
N GLU A 12 17.94 -22.59 17.77
CA GLU A 12 16.59 -22.29 18.23
C GLU A 12 16.54 -21.92 19.74
N GLU A 13 17.67 -21.44 20.31
CA GLU A 13 17.75 -21.08 21.74
C GLU A 13 16.65 -20.10 22.17
N ARG A 14 16.18 -19.27 21.23
CA ARG A 14 15.18 -18.24 21.48
C ARG A 14 13.80 -18.79 21.79
N TYR A 15 13.38 -19.84 21.12
CA TYR A 15 12.00 -20.36 21.17
C TYR A 15 11.91 -21.72 21.84
N LEU A 16 12.91 -22.57 21.70
CA LEU A 16 12.86 -23.98 22.06
C LEU A 16 12.43 -24.22 23.52
N ASP A 17 12.94 -23.44 24.50
CA ASP A 17 12.56 -23.61 25.91
C ASP A 17 11.07 -23.40 26.15
N LYS A 18 10.48 -22.37 25.53
CA LYS A 18 9.06 -22.06 25.64
C LYS A 18 8.20 -23.13 24.97
N THR A 19 8.62 -23.58 23.78
CA THR A 19 7.96 -24.63 23.03
C THR A 19 7.96 -25.93 23.83
N LEU A 20 9.10 -26.38 24.32
CA LEU A 20 9.20 -27.61 25.10
C LEU A 20 8.43 -27.51 26.44
N LYS A 21 8.43 -26.34 27.07
CA LYS A 21 7.64 -26.10 28.28
C LYS A 21 6.13 -26.17 28.02
N SER A 22 5.66 -25.72 26.87
CA SER A 22 4.23 -25.79 26.48
C SER A 22 3.76 -27.23 26.26
N LEU A 23 4.66 -28.16 25.95
CA LEU A 23 4.34 -29.57 25.72
C LEU A 23 4.24 -30.40 27.02
N LYS A 24 4.77 -29.91 28.14
CA LYS A 24 4.76 -30.67 29.41
C LYS A 24 3.38 -31.17 29.81
N PRO A 25 2.29 -30.35 29.82
CA PRO A 25 0.95 -30.85 30.22
C PRO A 25 0.48 -31.97 29.29
N LEU A 26 0.74 -31.87 27.98
CA LEU A 26 0.41 -32.93 27.03
C LEU A 26 1.16 -34.25 27.38
N MET A 27 2.45 -34.14 27.69
CA MET A 27 3.29 -35.29 27.99
C MET A 27 2.97 -35.93 29.35
N GLU A 28 2.39 -35.19 30.27
CA GLU A 28 1.86 -35.69 31.52
C GLU A 28 0.53 -36.44 31.34
N ASP A 29 -0.32 -35.98 30.43
CA ASP A 29 -1.64 -36.54 30.17
C ASP A 29 -1.64 -37.73 29.18
N ILE A 30 -0.69 -37.78 28.27
CA ILE A 30 -0.57 -38.78 27.21
C ILE A 30 0.78 -39.47 27.31
N ASN A 31 0.76 -40.82 27.34
CA ASN A 31 2.01 -41.58 27.29
C ASN A 31 2.82 -41.22 26.04
N SER A 32 3.92 -40.51 26.24
CA SER A 32 4.66 -39.89 25.13
C SER A 32 6.17 -39.86 25.39
N GLU A 33 6.91 -39.71 24.31
CA GLU A 33 8.34 -39.46 24.30
C GLU A 33 8.66 -38.23 23.45
N LEU A 34 9.76 -37.55 23.78
CA LEU A 34 10.26 -36.39 23.04
C LEU A 34 11.62 -36.77 22.39
N VAL A 35 11.66 -36.70 21.06
CA VAL A 35 12.84 -36.99 20.23
C VAL A 35 13.28 -35.70 19.53
N ILE A 36 14.50 -35.28 19.76
CA ILE A 36 15.08 -34.07 19.15
C ILE A 36 16.31 -34.45 18.33
N LEU A 37 16.32 -34.03 17.06
CA LEU A 37 17.48 -34.12 16.19
C LEU A 37 18.10 -32.73 16.03
N ASP A 38 19.31 -32.53 16.55
CA ASP A 38 20.09 -31.33 16.29
C ASP A 38 20.86 -31.46 14.97
N THR A 39 20.77 -30.47 14.09
CA THR A 39 21.39 -30.49 12.76
C THR A 39 22.62 -29.59 12.67
N GLY A 40 23.23 -29.28 13.82
CA GLY A 40 24.49 -28.56 13.94
C GLY A 40 24.29 -27.15 14.50
N SER A 41 23.69 -27.06 15.68
CA SER A 41 23.58 -25.81 16.45
C SER A 41 24.90 -25.40 17.08
N ASP A 42 25.17 -24.12 17.11
CA ASP A 42 26.33 -23.49 17.74
C ASP A 42 25.94 -22.51 18.88
N ASP A 43 24.64 -22.47 19.22
CA ASP A 43 24.06 -21.75 20.34
C ASP A 43 23.63 -22.68 21.50
N SER A 44 22.84 -22.21 22.46
CA SER A 44 22.39 -22.99 23.63
C SER A 44 21.26 -23.99 23.32
N THR A 45 20.91 -24.24 22.05
CA THR A 45 19.80 -25.12 21.65
C THR A 45 19.93 -26.52 22.26
N VAL A 46 21.14 -27.14 22.19
CA VAL A 46 21.38 -28.48 22.66
C VAL A 46 21.28 -28.58 24.20
N GLU A 47 21.82 -27.59 24.93
CA GLU A 47 21.71 -27.51 26.39
C GLU A 47 20.25 -27.38 26.83
N ILE A 48 19.44 -26.60 26.10
CA ILE A 48 17.98 -26.48 26.34
C ILE A 48 17.29 -27.82 26.11
N ALA A 49 17.49 -28.45 24.97
CA ALA A 49 16.87 -29.72 24.62
C ALA A 49 17.12 -30.80 25.68
N LYS A 50 18.36 -30.92 26.18
CA LYS A 50 18.75 -31.90 27.20
C LYS A 50 18.10 -31.73 28.56
N LYS A 51 17.47 -30.56 28.86
CA LYS A 51 16.68 -30.35 30.09
C LYS A 51 15.32 -31.07 30.05
N TYR A 52 14.84 -31.44 28.86
CA TYR A 52 13.51 -31.97 28.64
C TYR A 52 13.50 -33.45 28.21
N THR A 53 14.57 -33.93 27.58
CA THR A 53 14.70 -35.32 27.12
C THR A 53 16.15 -35.75 27.07
N ASN A 54 16.38 -37.06 27.26
CA ASN A 54 17.65 -37.70 26.99
C ASN A 54 17.77 -38.22 25.54
N LYS A 55 16.71 -38.12 24.75
CA LYS A 55 16.67 -38.54 23.34
C LYS A 55 17.02 -37.35 22.43
N VAL A 56 18.21 -36.79 22.61
CA VAL A 56 18.81 -35.76 21.75
C VAL A 56 19.86 -36.41 20.87
N PHE A 57 19.62 -36.38 19.56
CA PHE A 57 20.47 -36.99 18.54
C PHE A 57 21.12 -35.90 17.67
N PHE A 58 22.15 -36.26 16.91
CA PHE A 58 22.92 -35.34 16.09
C PHE A 58 23.09 -35.85 14.67
N SER A 59 22.87 -34.97 13.68
CA SER A 59 23.19 -35.24 12.27
C SER A 59 23.60 -33.94 11.59
N SER A 60 24.67 -33.99 10.79
CA SER A 60 25.09 -32.80 10.06
C SER A 60 24.11 -32.45 8.95
N TRP A 61 23.74 -31.17 8.82
CA TRP A 61 22.89 -30.67 7.77
C TRP A 61 23.46 -30.94 6.37
N ASN A 62 22.63 -31.50 5.50
CA ASN A 62 23.02 -31.92 4.14
C ASN A 62 22.19 -31.25 3.01
N ASN A 63 21.48 -30.16 3.29
CA ASN A 63 20.57 -29.46 2.37
C ASN A 63 19.33 -30.28 1.94
N ASP A 64 18.89 -31.23 2.77
CA ASP A 64 17.71 -32.05 2.52
C ASP A 64 16.88 -32.18 3.78
N PHE A 65 15.78 -31.42 3.82
CA PHE A 65 14.84 -31.41 4.97
C PHE A 65 14.16 -32.77 5.17
N ALA A 66 13.69 -33.42 4.09
CA ALA A 66 13.06 -34.74 4.20
C ALA A 66 14.05 -35.80 4.76
N HIS A 67 15.30 -35.77 4.32
CA HIS A 67 16.31 -36.66 4.86
C HIS A 67 16.51 -36.46 6.36
N MET A 68 16.64 -35.21 6.82
CA MET A 68 16.79 -34.90 8.25
C MET A 68 15.56 -35.28 9.06
N ARG A 69 14.32 -35.01 8.54
CA ARG A 69 13.10 -35.49 9.20
C ARG A 69 13.05 -37.02 9.27
N ASN A 70 13.43 -37.71 8.23
CA ASN A 70 13.45 -39.17 8.23
C ASN A 70 14.46 -39.73 9.23
N ILE A 71 15.62 -39.10 9.42
CA ILE A 71 16.56 -39.45 10.49
C ILE A 71 15.90 -39.21 11.85
N SER A 72 15.25 -38.05 12.07
CA SER A 72 14.61 -37.78 13.36
C SER A 72 13.49 -38.79 13.66
N ILE A 73 12.67 -39.14 12.67
CA ILE A 73 11.60 -40.14 12.75
C ILE A 73 12.19 -41.54 13.06
N SER A 74 13.35 -41.92 12.52
CA SER A 74 13.95 -43.23 12.78
C SER A 74 14.32 -43.48 14.24
N HIS A 75 14.42 -42.42 15.06
CA HIS A 75 14.67 -42.51 16.49
C HIS A 75 13.36 -42.56 17.33
N ALA A 76 12.21 -42.42 16.69
CA ALA A 76 10.91 -42.50 17.34
C ALA A 76 10.46 -43.95 17.52
N SER A 77 9.89 -44.25 18.69
CA SER A 77 9.41 -45.61 19.01
C SER A 77 7.90 -45.69 19.20
N GLY A 78 7.20 -44.56 19.07
CA GLY A 78 5.75 -44.48 19.31
C GLY A 78 4.89 -45.09 18.20
N ASP A 79 3.67 -45.46 18.56
CA ASP A 79 2.60 -45.89 17.63
C ASP A 79 2.12 -44.73 16.72
N TRP A 80 2.28 -43.51 17.22
CA TRP A 80 1.94 -42.26 16.54
C TRP A 80 3.12 -41.27 16.61
N ILE A 81 3.27 -40.48 15.57
CA ILE A 81 4.36 -39.49 15.44
C ILE A 81 3.72 -38.11 15.24
N LEU A 82 4.01 -37.17 16.13
CA LEU A 82 3.69 -35.76 16.01
C LEU A 82 4.97 -35.01 15.62
N ILE A 83 4.96 -34.41 14.45
CA ILE A 83 6.08 -33.60 13.95
C ILE A 83 5.84 -32.14 14.33
N LEU A 84 6.81 -31.51 15.01
CA LEU A 84 6.75 -30.11 15.43
C LEU A 84 8.04 -29.37 15.08
N ASP A 85 7.92 -28.08 14.87
CA ASP A 85 9.05 -27.17 14.74
C ASP A 85 9.34 -26.46 16.09
N ALA A 86 10.56 -25.96 16.27
CA ALA A 86 11.03 -25.45 17.58
C ALA A 86 10.31 -24.16 18.07
N ASP A 87 9.60 -23.48 17.19
CA ASP A 87 8.90 -22.23 17.41
C ASP A 87 7.37 -22.36 17.45
N GLU A 88 6.87 -23.62 17.54
CA GLU A 88 5.44 -23.97 17.63
C GLU A 88 5.06 -24.28 19.09
N GLN A 89 4.37 -23.36 19.78
CA GLN A 89 3.96 -23.49 21.17
C GLN A 89 2.52 -24.01 21.28
N LEU A 90 2.33 -25.13 22.00
CA LEU A 90 1.01 -25.74 22.21
C LEU A 90 0.12 -24.83 23.07
N THR A 91 -1.11 -24.58 22.59
CA THR A 91 -2.11 -23.77 23.29
C THR A 91 -3.36 -24.54 23.66
N ASN A 92 -3.77 -25.53 22.84
CA ASN A 92 -4.92 -26.40 23.14
C ASN A 92 -4.67 -27.79 22.57
N TYR A 93 -4.92 -28.84 23.40
CA TYR A 93 -4.75 -30.23 23.02
C TYR A 93 -5.92 -31.12 23.50
N ASP A 94 -7.07 -30.56 23.87
CA ASP A 94 -8.20 -31.31 24.40
C ASP A 94 -8.68 -32.38 23.41
N LYS A 95 -8.79 -32.03 22.13
CA LYS A 95 -9.16 -32.99 21.08
C LYS A 95 -8.10 -34.07 20.87
N LEU A 96 -6.82 -33.77 21.05
CA LEU A 96 -5.74 -34.74 20.96
C LEU A 96 -5.82 -35.75 22.12
N LYS A 97 -6.13 -35.28 23.31
CA LYS A 97 -6.38 -36.13 24.48
C LYS A 97 -7.61 -37.01 24.25
N GLU A 98 -8.72 -36.47 23.75
CA GLU A 98 -9.91 -37.25 23.39
C GLU A 98 -9.59 -38.29 22.31
N PHE A 99 -8.85 -37.92 21.29
CA PHE A 99 -8.45 -38.79 20.18
C PHE A 99 -7.74 -40.05 20.67
N PHE A 100 -6.77 -39.91 21.58
CA PHE A 100 -6.04 -41.07 22.14
C PHE A 100 -6.82 -41.85 23.21
N ASN A 101 -7.79 -41.23 23.88
CA ASN A 101 -8.62 -41.87 24.90
C ASN A 101 -9.92 -42.51 24.33
N SER A 102 -10.14 -42.39 23.02
CA SER A 102 -11.32 -42.94 22.33
C SER A 102 -10.92 -43.90 21.21
N ASP A 103 -11.90 -44.44 20.49
CA ASP A 103 -11.67 -45.29 19.32
C ASP A 103 -11.29 -44.51 18.04
N LEU A 104 -11.15 -43.17 18.11
CA LEU A 104 -10.79 -42.34 16.98
C LEU A 104 -9.40 -42.67 16.43
N CYS A 105 -8.41 -42.90 17.27
CA CYS A 105 -7.07 -43.30 16.90
C CYS A 105 -6.99 -44.62 16.11
N ASN A 106 -8.03 -45.48 16.21
CA ASN A 106 -8.14 -46.70 15.41
C ASN A 106 -8.78 -46.44 14.03
N LYS A 107 -9.60 -45.39 13.92
CA LYS A 107 -10.33 -45.04 12.68
C LYS A 107 -9.54 -44.15 11.71
N TYR A 108 -8.64 -43.35 12.25
CA TYR A 108 -7.85 -42.40 11.45
C TYR A 108 -6.38 -42.84 11.34
N ASN A 109 -5.71 -42.41 10.28
CA ASN A 109 -4.28 -42.72 10.06
C ASN A 109 -3.40 -41.47 10.12
N SER A 110 -4.00 -40.30 10.05
CA SER A 110 -3.31 -39.01 10.12
C SER A 110 -4.22 -37.94 10.72
N ALA A 111 -3.65 -36.85 11.22
CA ALA A 111 -4.45 -35.71 11.68
C ALA A 111 -3.75 -34.37 11.45
N CYS A 112 -4.57 -33.34 11.24
CA CYS A 112 -4.12 -31.95 11.13
C CYS A 112 -4.15 -31.26 12.47
N ILE A 113 -3.11 -30.48 12.75
CA ILE A 113 -3.07 -29.44 13.78
C ILE A 113 -3.49 -28.10 13.16
N THR A 114 -3.87 -27.15 14.00
CA THR A 114 -4.09 -25.76 13.61
C THR A 114 -2.93 -24.91 14.08
N LEU A 115 -2.23 -24.26 13.15
CA LEU A 115 -1.20 -23.26 13.44
C LEU A 115 -1.82 -21.86 13.42
N LYS A 116 -1.69 -21.12 14.51
CA LYS A 116 -1.93 -19.69 14.58
C LYS A 116 -0.58 -18.98 14.38
N ASN A 117 -0.33 -18.52 13.15
CA ASN A 117 0.90 -17.80 12.78
C ASN A 117 0.82 -16.39 13.33
N ILE A 118 1.63 -16.06 14.30
CA ILE A 118 1.65 -14.75 14.96
C ILE A 118 2.46 -13.78 14.09
N LEU A 119 1.85 -12.63 13.74
CA LEU A 119 2.42 -11.63 12.82
C LEU A 119 2.76 -10.31 13.52
N SER A 120 2.27 -10.10 14.76
CA SER A 120 2.55 -8.89 15.54
C SER A 120 2.90 -9.22 16.99
N GLN A 121 3.65 -8.33 17.66
CA GLN A 121 4.12 -8.55 19.04
C GLN A 121 2.99 -8.60 20.07
N ASP A 122 1.87 -7.94 19.81
CA ASP A 122 0.66 -7.95 20.63
C ASP A 122 -0.24 -9.16 20.38
N GLU A 123 0.14 -10.04 19.43
CA GLU A 123 -0.60 -11.22 18.98
C GLU A 123 -2.01 -10.93 18.42
N GLU A 124 -2.33 -9.66 18.15
CA GLU A 124 -3.61 -9.27 17.57
C GLU A 124 -3.66 -9.55 16.04
N SER A 125 -2.51 -9.46 15.36
CA SER A 125 -2.39 -9.82 13.94
C SER A 125 -1.88 -11.25 13.81
N TYR A 126 -2.69 -12.12 13.18
CA TYR A 126 -2.33 -13.51 12.94
C TYR A 126 -3.03 -14.08 11.71
N SER A 127 -2.50 -15.20 11.20
CA SER A 127 -3.18 -16.05 10.22
C SER A 127 -3.35 -17.46 10.79
N ILE A 128 -4.34 -18.20 10.26
CA ILE A 128 -4.59 -19.59 10.68
C ILE A 128 -4.32 -20.52 9.51
N SER A 129 -3.52 -21.56 9.75
CA SER A 129 -3.17 -22.56 8.75
C SER A 129 -3.33 -23.98 9.33
N PRO A 130 -4.17 -24.83 8.73
CA PRO A 130 -4.21 -26.25 9.08
C PRO A 130 -2.96 -26.95 8.52
N MET A 131 -2.29 -27.75 9.35
CA MET A 131 -1.08 -28.47 8.98
C MET A 131 -1.20 -29.95 9.32
N LEU A 132 -0.90 -30.82 8.36
CA LEU A 132 -0.87 -32.27 8.58
C LEU A 132 0.42 -32.64 9.33
N ARG A 133 0.32 -32.93 10.62
CA ARG A 133 1.47 -33.08 11.52
C ARG A 133 1.44 -34.35 12.39
N LEU A 134 0.28 -34.99 12.56
CA LEU A 134 0.15 -36.24 13.34
C LEU A 134 -0.09 -37.41 12.41
N PHE A 135 0.71 -38.47 12.55
CA PHE A 135 0.71 -39.65 11.68
C PHE A 135 0.81 -40.93 12.47
N LYS A 136 0.06 -41.96 12.07
CA LYS A 136 0.28 -43.30 12.55
C LYS A 136 1.64 -43.81 12.06
N ASN A 137 2.44 -44.34 12.97
CA ASN A 137 3.73 -44.92 12.62
C ASN A 137 3.52 -46.29 11.95
N TYR A 138 3.92 -46.39 10.71
CA TYR A 138 3.84 -47.62 9.93
C TYR A 138 5.10 -47.74 9.03
N GLU A 139 5.41 -48.95 8.60
CA GLU A 139 6.52 -49.18 7.68
C GLU A 139 6.32 -48.39 6.37
N GLY A 140 7.29 -47.56 6.05
CA GLY A 140 7.26 -46.66 4.89
C GLY A 140 6.67 -45.27 5.16
N PHE A 141 6.30 -44.94 6.43
CA PHE A 141 6.04 -43.54 6.80
C PHE A 141 7.34 -42.73 6.77
N GLY A 142 7.25 -41.53 6.26
CA GLY A 142 8.38 -40.60 6.17
C GLY A 142 8.05 -39.40 5.27
N TYR A 143 9.07 -38.65 4.93
CA TYR A 143 8.99 -37.46 4.09
C TYR A 143 9.79 -37.62 2.81
N LYS A 144 9.39 -36.87 1.76
CA LYS A 144 10.08 -36.78 0.49
C LYS A 144 10.17 -35.32 0.02
N GLY A 145 11.26 -35.01 -0.75
CA GLY A 145 11.54 -33.66 -1.24
C GLY A 145 12.54 -32.93 -0.35
N ALA A 146 13.66 -32.47 -0.93
CA ALA A 146 14.77 -31.87 -0.19
C ALA A 146 14.36 -30.55 0.48
N ILE A 147 13.35 -29.86 -0.05
CA ILE A 147 12.73 -28.65 0.51
C ILE A 147 11.24 -28.66 0.24
N HIS A 148 10.44 -28.02 1.09
CA HIS A 148 8.97 -28.12 1.11
C HIS A 148 8.54 -29.60 1.11
N GLU A 149 9.19 -30.35 1.98
CA GLU A 149 9.06 -31.78 2.09
C GLU A 149 7.63 -32.21 2.39
N GLN A 150 7.17 -33.24 1.71
CA GLN A 150 5.81 -33.75 1.82
C GLN A 150 5.78 -35.07 2.58
N PRO A 151 4.87 -35.24 3.57
CA PRO A 151 4.72 -36.52 4.26
C PRO A 151 4.13 -37.59 3.32
N ILE A 152 4.61 -38.82 3.48
CA ILE A 152 4.01 -40.01 2.87
C ILE A 152 2.99 -40.54 3.87
N PHE A 153 1.72 -40.17 3.73
CA PHE A 153 0.68 -40.46 4.73
C PHE A 153 -0.47 -41.31 4.19
N LYS A 154 -1.32 -41.79 5.08
CA LYS A 154 -2.52 -42.58 4.77
C LYS A 154 -3.79 -41.85 5.23
N ASN A 155 -4.84 -42.01 4.44
CA ASN A 155 -6.20 -41.58 4.81
C ASN A 155 -6.87 -42.62 5.74
N PRO A 156 -7.92 -42.26 6.50
CA PRO A 156 -8.53 -40.92 6.59
C PRO A 156 -7.77 -39.99 7.53
N ILE A 157 -7.97 -38.67 7.32
CA ILE A 157 -7.37 -37.57 8.10
C ILE A 157 -8.42 -37.06 9.12
N TYR A 158 -7.99 -36.88 10.39
CA TYR A 158 -8.76 -36.15 11.38
C TYR A 158 -8.37 -34.67 11.41
N ASN A 159 -9.32 -33.77 11.49
CA ASN A 159 -9.06 -32.35 11.40
C ASN A 159 -9.02 -31.65 12.76
N ASP A 160 -8.18 -30.61 12.88
CA ASP A 160 -8.12 -29.69 14.02
C ASP A 160 -7.96 -30.39 15.37
N ILE A 161 -6.91 -31.25 15.45
CA ILE A 161 -6.69 -32.10 16.63
C ILE A 161 -6.02 -31.37 17.80
N ALA A 162 -5.26 -30.33 17.52
CA ALA A 162 -4.58 -29.47 18.50
C ALA A 162 -4.29 -28.09 17.89
N MET A 163 -4.11 -27.08 18.73
CA MET A 163 -3.76 -25.72 18.31
C MET A 163 -2.40 -25.30 18.84
N PHE A 164 -1.60 -24.69 17.99
CA PHE A 164 -0.29 -24.16 18.32
C PHE A 164 -0.16 -22.72 17.87
N ASN A 165 0.48 -21.88 18.67
CA ASN A 165 0.99 -20.57 18.24
C ASN A 165 2.36 -20.75 17.60
N HIS A 166 2.52 -20.25 16.38
CA HIS A 166 3.76 -20.29 15.64
C HIS A 166 4.38 -18.88 15.58
N TYR A 167 5.60 -18.75 16.09
CA TYR A 167 6.29 -17.47 16.28
C TYR A 167 7.41 -17.22 15.25
N GLY A 168 7.62 -18.11 14.30
CA GLY A 168 8.71 -18.03 13.31
C GLY A 168 8.68 -16.78 12.44
N TYR A 169 7.51 -16.15 12.28
CA TYR A 169 7.35 -14.91 11.50
C TYR A 169 7.51 -13.62 12.31
N LEU A 170 7.52 -13.71 13.66
CA LEU A 170 7.39 -12.53 14.53
C LEU A 170 8.67 -11.70 14.66
N PHE A 171 9.83 -12.33 14.54
CA PHE A 171 11.12 -11.70 14.84
C PHE A 171 12.21 -12.13 13.86
N GLU A 172 11.85 -12.44 12.62
CA GLU A 172 12.85 -12.74 11.63
C GLU A 172 13.66 -11.46 11.35
N ASP A 173 14.95 -11.49 11.70
CA ASP A 173 15.90 -10.50 11.25
C ASP A 173 15.94 -10.54 9.73
N GLU A 174 15.85 -9.38 9.09
CA GLU A 174 15.82 -9.25 7.62
C GLU A 174 17.03 -9.96 6.97
N GLU A 175 18.19 -9.95 7.63
CA GLU A 175 19.40 -10.65 7.17
C GLU A 175 19.22 -12.16 7.25
N ILE A 176 18.65 -12.70 8.33
CA ILE A 176 18.39 -14.13 8.50
C ILE A 176 17.37 -14.61 7.48
N LYS A 177 16.34 -13.84 7.23
CA LYS A 177 15.32 -14.11 6.22
C LYS A 177 15.94 -14.20 4.82
N GLN A 178 16.75 -13.21 4.44
CA GLN A 178 17.45 -13.21 3.16
C GLN A 178 18.38 -14.44 2.99
N LEU A 179 19.10 -14.84 4.04
CA LEU A 179 19.94 -16.03 4.01
C LEU A 179 19.12 -17.32 3.83
N LYS A 180 17.96 -17.43 4.49
CA LYS A 180 17.03 -18.55 4.31
C LYS A 180 16.48 -18.59 2.88
N ASP A 181 16.07 -17.44 2.33
CA ASP A 181 15.54 -17.35 0.97
C ASP A 181 16.58 -17.72 -0.09
N VAL A 182 17.81 -17.24 0.04
CA VAL A 182 18.94 -17.61 -0.86
C VAL A 182 19.23 -19.10 -0.79
N ARG A 183 19.30 -19.68 0.42
CA ARG A 183 19.49 -21.12 0.61
C ARG A 183 18.37 -21.92 -0.05
N ASN A 184 17.11 -21.56 0.23
CA ASN A 184 15.94 -22.25 -0.28
C ASN A 184 15.89 -22.19 -1.81
N LYS A 185 16.15 -21.04 -2.40
CA LYS A 185 16.23 -20.85 -3.85
C LYS A 185 17.26 -21.77 -4.50
N LYS A 186 18.45 -21.89 -3.90
CA LYS A 186 19.52 -22.77 -4.40
C LYS A 186 19.07 -24.23 -4.41
N ILE A 187 18.47 -24.72 -3.32
CA ILE A 187 17.98 -26.10 -3.23
C ILE A 187 16.87 -26.34 -4.27
N LEU A 188 15.91 -25.41 -4.41
CA LEU A 188 14.82 -25.52 -5.38
C LEU A 188 15.33 -25.60 -6.82
N ILE A 189 16.32 -24.77 -7.19
CA ILE A 189 16.94 -24.80 -8.52
C ILE A 189 17.59 -26.17 -8.78
N GLU A 190 18.27 -26.74 -7.79
CA GLU A 190 18.88 -28.06 -7.92
C GLU A 190 17.85 -29.19 -8.07
N GLU A 191 16.74 -29.12 -7.29
CA GLU A 191 15.64 -30.10 -7.39
C GLU A 191 14.91 -30.01 -8.74
N VAL A 192 14.64 -28.80 -9.24
CA VAL A 192 14.04 -28.61 -10.57
C VAL A 192 14.98 -29.08 -11.68
N LYS A 193 16.32 -28.94 -11.53
CA LYS A 193 17.30 -29.53 -12.49
C LYS A 193 17.28 -31.06 -12.49
N LYS A 194 17.14 -31.69 -11.31
CA LYS A 194 17.06 -33.16 -11.20
C LYS A 194 15.73 -33.70 -11.77
N SER A 195 14.63 -32.96 -11.56
CA SER A 195 13.29 -33.34 -11.97
C SER A 195 12.56 -32.16 -12.67
N PRO A 196 12.93 -31.83 -13.93
CA PRO A 196 12.41 -30.65 -14.62
C PRO A 196 10.89 -30.63 -14.84
N ASN A 197 10.26 -31.81 -14.79
CA ASN A 197 8.82 -31.99 -14.98
C ASN A 197 8.08 -32.25 -13.67
N ASP A 198 8.69 -32.05 -12.51
CA ASP A 198 7.98 -32.06 -11.24
C ASP A 198 7.17 -30.75 -11.12
N PRO A 199 5.83 -30.81 -11.15
CA PRO A 199 5.00 -29.60 -11.13
C PRO A 199 5.08 -28.90 -9.79
N TYR A 200 5.23 -29.63 -8.67
CA TYR A 200 5.27 -29.04 -7.33
C TYR A 200 6.58 -28.28 -7.10
N MET A 201 7.73 -28.84 -7.53
CA MET A 201 9.02 -28.16 -7.42
C MET A 201 9.08 -26.91 -8.31
N ASN A 202 8.53 -26.96 -9.53
CA ASN A 202 8.42 -25.77 -10.38
C ASN A 202 7.52 -24.70 -9.73
N TYR A 203 6.39 -25.07 -9.13
CA TYR A 203 5.52 -24.15 -8.39
C TYR A 203 6.25 -23.50 -7.21
N GLN A 204 6.94 -24.29 -6.38
CA GLN A 204 7.68 -23.76 -5.23
C GLN A 204 8.82 -22.82 -5.65
N LEU A 205 9.51 -23.14 -6.74
CA LEU A 205 10.53 -22.27 -7.30
C LEU A 205 9.92 -20.94 -7.80
N GLY A 206 8.77 -21.01 -8.47
CA GLY A 206 8.00 -19.81 -8.87
C GLY A 206 7.61 -18.94 -7.69
N LYS A 207 7.14 -19.53 -6.58
CA LYS A 207 6.85 -18.79 -5.33
C LYS A 207 8.10 -18.13 -4.73
N ASN A 208 9.22 -18.82 -4.74
CA ASN A 208 10.47 -18.25 -4.25
C ASN A 208 10.91 -17.04 -5.09
N TYR A 209 10.74 -17.10 -6.42
CA TYR A 209 10.99 -15.96 -7.30
C TYR A 209 10.01 -14.78 -7.06
N ILE A 210 8.73 -15.04 -6.68
CA ILE A 210 7.80 -13.98 -6.27
C ILE A 210 8.33 -13.25 -5.03
N ILE A 211 8.78 -13.98 -4.01
CA ILE A 211 9.35 -13.41 -2.78
C ILE A 211 10.59 -12.57 -3.10
N ALA A 212 11.45 -13.05 -4.01
CA ALA A 212 12.63 -12.33 -4.48
C ALA A 212 12.31 -11.16 -5.42
N LYS A 213 11.03 -10.95 -5.80
CA LYS A 213 10.57 -9.95 -6.77
C LYS A 213 11.16 -10.12 -8.19
N GLU A 214 11.57 -11.31 -8.52
CA GLU A 214 12.10 -11.70 -9.82
C GLU A 214 10.94 -12.23 -10.70
N TYR A 215 10.08 -11.33 -11.13
CA TYR A 215 8.75 -11.64 -11.66
C TYR A 215 8.75 -12.38 -13.00
N GLU A 216 9.74 -12.18 -13.86
CA GLU A 216 9.84 -12.89 -15.15
C GLU A 216 10.08 -14.39 -14.92
N ASP A 217 11.02 -14.73 -14.05
CA ASP A 217 11.29 -16.11 -13.67
C ASP A 217 10.13 -16.72 -12.88
N ALA A 218 9.52 -15.95 -11.98
CA ALA A 218 8.32 -16.36 -11.25
C ALA A 218 7.21 -16.79 -12.22
N LEU A 219 6.91 -15.94 -13.20
CA LEU A 219 5.87 -16.22 -14.19
C LEU A 219 6.19 -17.48 -15.01
N TYR A 220 7.44 -17.61 -15.47
CA TYR A 220 7.88 -18.77 -16.22
C TYR A 220 7.66 -20.08 -15.44
N TYR A 221 8.11 -20.15 -14.19
CA TYR A 221 8.01 -21.39 -13.41
C TYR A 221 6.57 -21.66 -12.94
N MET A 222 5.78 -20.65 -12.63
CA MET A 222 4.36 -20.79 -12.26
C MET A 222 3.53 -21.28 -13.45
N GLU A 223 3.69 -20.70 -14.65
CA GLU A 223 3.01 -21.15 -15.85
C GLU A 223 3.43 -22.59 -16.22
N LYS A 224 4.73 -22.90 -16.10
CA LYS A 224 5.23 -24.25 -16.34
C LYS A 224 4.63 -25.28 -15.39
N ALA A 225 4.55 -24.95 -14.09
CA ALA A 225 3.89 -25.81 -13.10
C ALA A 225 2.42 -26.05 -13.46
N TYR A 226 1.68 -24.99 -13.77
CA TYR A 226 0.28 -25.07 -14.18
C TYR A 226 0.09 -25.95 -15.44
N ASP A 227 0.96 -25.81 -16.44
CA ASP A 227 0.92 -26.60 -17.67
C ASP A 227 1.18 -28.08 -17.42
N ILE A 228 2.15 -28.42 -16.55
CA ILE A 228 2.44 -29.83 -16.20
C ILE A 228 1.24 -30.43 -15.45
N TYR A 229 0.68 -29.71 -14.46
CA TYR A 229 -0.53 -30.14 -13.75
C TYR A 229 -1.72 -30.32 -14.70
N THR A 230 -1.86 -29.45 -15.69
CA THR A 230 -2.91 -29.58 -16.73
C THR A 230 -2.75 -30.87 -17.54
N LYS A 231 -1.52 -31.24 -17.93
CA LYS A 231 -1.24 -32.47 -18.69
C LYS A 231 -1.54 -33.75 -17.93
N ILE A 232 -1.37 -33.74 -16.60
CA ILE A 232 -1.71 -34.90 -15.75
C ILE A 232 -3.17 -34.87 -15.28
N ASN A 233 -3.97 -33.90 -15.78
CA ASN A 233 -5.38 -33.71 -15.48
C ASN A 233 -5.72 -33.52 -13.98
N TYR A 234 -4.79 -33.00 -13.21
CA TYR A 234 -4.95 -32.64 -11.80
C TYR A 234 -4.27 -31.30 -11.55
N ILE A 235 -5.02 -30.26 -11.20
CA ILE A 235 -4.49 -28.95 -10.88
C ILE A 235 -4.88 -28.64 -9.44
N PRO A 236 -3.93 -28.59 -8.51
CA PRO A 236 -4.19 -28.12 -7.14
C PRO A 236 -4.71 -26.70 -7.17
N ILE A 237 -5.66 -26.40 -6.28
CA ILE A 237 -6.35 -25.11 -6.24
C ILE A 237 -5.38 -23.95 -5.99
N PHE A 238 -4.41 -24.13 -5.11
CA PHE A 238 -3.41 -23.12 -4.75
C PHE A 238 -2.56 -22.69 -5.95
N VAL A 239 -2.25 -23.59 -6.89
CA VAL A 239 -1.51 -23.25 -8.12
C VAL A 239 -2.30 -22.27 -8.98
N THR A 240 -3.62 -22.47 -9.07
CA THR A 240 -4.50 -21.59 -9.85
C THR A 240 -4.65 -20.22 -9.19
N LEU A 241 -4.78 -20.20 -7.86
CA LEU A 241 -4.95 -18.96 -7.08
C LEU A 241 -3.68 -18.10 -7.14
N ASP A 242 -2.52 -18.69 -6.85
CA ASP A 242 -1.24 -17.97 -6.86
C ASP A 242 -0.89 -17.47 -8.27
N LEU A 243 -1.17 -18.27 -9.32
CA LEU A 243 -0.97 -17.83 -10.70
C LEU A 243 -1.93 -16.70 -11.09
N ALA A 244 -3.20 -16.74 -10.64
CA ALA A 244 -4.16 -15.67 -10.89
C ALA A 244 -3.74 -14.36 -10.18
N SER A 245 -3.28 -14.45 -8.93
CA SER A 245 -2.73 -13.32 -8.18
C SER A 245 -1.52 -12.72 -8.90
N LEU A 246 -0.56 -13.55 -9.31
CA LEU A 246 0.62 -13.11 -10.03
C LEU A 246 0.27 -12.41 -11.36
N TYR A 247 -0.73 -12.90 -12.09
CA TYR A 247 -1.20 -12.22 -13.29
C TYR A 247 -1.80 -10.84 -13.00
N ILE A 248 -2.48 -10.67 -11.85
CA ILE A 248 -2.98 -9.34 -11.43
C ILE A 248 -1.81 -8.40 -11.14
N ASP A 249 -0.82 -8.86 -10.38
CA ASP A 249 0.35 -8.08 -9.99
C ASP A 249 1.18 -7.63 -11.21
N LEU A 250 1.24 -8.47 -12.24
CA LEU A 250 1.94 -8.20 -13.49
C LEU A 250 1.09 -7.50 -14.56
N ALA A 251 -0.14 -7.11 -14.23
CA ALA A 251 -1.10 -6.53 -15.16
C ALA A 251 -1.42 -7.42 -16.40
N GLU A 252 -1.22 -8.74 -16.29
CA GLU A 252 -1.53 -9.74 -17.30
C GLU A 252 -3.04 -10.11 -17.31
N PHE A 253 -3.90 -9.08 -17.33
CA PHE A 253 -5.35 -9.21 -17.11
C PHE A 253 -6.05 -10.15 -18.07
N ASN A 254 -5.61 -10.23 -19.32
CA ASN A 254 -6.16 -11.18 -20.29
C ASN A 254 -5.87 -12.65 -19.94
N LYS A 255 -4.68 -12.94 -19.40
CA LYS A 255 -4.32 -14.27 -18.93
C LYS A 255 -5.10 -14.63 -17.67
N CYS A 256 -5.21 -13.70 -16.72
CA CYS A 256 -6.00 -13.86 -15.50
C CYS A 256 -7.49 -14.15 -15.81
N GLU A 257 -8.12 -13.34 -16.67
CA GLU A 257 -9.52 -13.56 -17.07
C GLU A 257 -9.73 -14.96 -17.68
N ARG A 258 -8.83 -15.40 -18.57
CA ARG A 258 -8.92 -16.74 -19.18
C ARG A 258 -8.78 -17.85 -18.15
N LEU A 259 -7.78 -17.74 -17.26
CA LEU A 259 -7.52 -18.71 -16.19
C LEU A 259 -8.74 -18.85 -15.28
N CYS A 260 -9.21 -17.73 -14.71
CA CYS A 260 -10.34 -17.69 -13.79
C CYS A 260 -11.64 -18.16 -14.48
N THR A 261 -11.90 -17.73 -15.73
CA THR A 261 -13.08 -18.18 -16.49
C THR A 261 -13.06 -19.69 -16.75
N LYS A 262 -11.89 -20.28 -16.97
CA LYS A 262 -11.75 -21.74 -17.11
C LYS A 262 -12.04 -22.44 -15.77
N TYR A 263 -11.54 -21.87 -14.66
CA TYR A 263 -11.71 -22.44 -13.33
C TYR A 263 -13.18 -22.44 -12.87
N ILE A 264 -13.92 -21.34 -13.01
CA ILE A 264 -15.31 -21.23 -12.53
C ILE A 264 -16.27 -22.20 -13.21
N LYS A 265 -15.91 -22.76 -14.38
CA LYS A 265 -16.69 -23.83 -15.02
C LYS A 265 -16.63 -25.16 -14.27
N LYS A 266 -15.58 -25.36 -13.45
CA LYS A 266 -15.39 -26.57 -12.63
C LYS A 266 -15.85 -26.32 -11.19
N ASP A 267 -15.53 -25.15 -10.66
CA ASP A 267 -15.88 -24.74 -9.30
C ASP A 267 -16.27 -23.26 -9.27
N ASN A 268 -17.54 -23.00 -9.00
CA ASN A 268 -18.12 -21.66 -8.94
C ASN A 268 -18.34 -21.16 -7.51
N LYS A 269 -17.60 -21.73 -6.55
CA LYS A 269 -17.71 -21.44 -5.10
C LYS A 269 -16.43 -20.91 -4.49
N ASN A 270 -15.36 -20.78 -5.26
CA ASN A 270 -14.11 -20.21 -4.77
C ASN A 270 -14.18 -18.68 -4.74
N ILE A 271 -13.97 -18.10 -3.57
CA ILE A 271 -14.09 -16.66 -3.31
C ILE A 271 -13.05 -15.87 -4.10
N ASP A 272 -11.76 -16.24 -3.97
CA ASP A 272 -10.64 -15.47 -4.53
C ASP A 272 -10.66 -15.41 -6.05
N ILE A 273 -11.06 -16.50 -6.69
CA ILE A 273 -11.19 -16.56 -8.16
C ILE A 273 -12.17 -15.52 -8.69
N PHE A 274 -13.30 -15.29 -7.99
CA PHE A 274 -14.25 -14.26 -8.40
C PHE A 274 -13.69 -12.84 -8.22
N TYR A 275 -12.87 -12.62 -7.19
CA TYR A 275 -12.19 -11.35 -7.00
C TYR A 275 -11.18 -11.08 -8.13
N TYR A 276 -10.30 -12.04 -8.42
CA TYR A 276 -9.29 -11.91 -9.50
C TYR A 276 -9.94 -11.75 -10.87
N LEU A 277 -11.01 -12.52 -11.14
CA LEU A 277 -11.78 -12.40 -12.37
C LEU A 277 -12.40 -11.01 -12.53
N ALA A 278 -13.07 -10.53 -11.49
CA ALA A 278 -13.70 -9.21 -11.50
C ALA A 278 -12.69 -8.08 -11.65
N THR A 279 -11.56 -8.18 -10.96
CA THR A 279 -10.46 -7.21 -11.05
C THR A 279 -9.88 -7.16 -12.46
N SER A 280 -9.56 -8.30 -13.05
CA SER A 280 -9.06 -8.35 -14.43
C SER A 280 -10.07 -7.80 -15.44
N GLN A 281 -11.36 -8.13 -15.29
CA GLN A 281 -12.42 -7.60 -16.16
C GLN A 281 -12.59 -6.08 -16.01
N LYS A 282 -12.46 -5.53 -14.81
CA LYS A 282 -12.47 -4.08 -14.60
C LYS A 282 -11.33 -3.41 -15.36
N GLN A 283 -10.12 -3.94 -15.27
CA GLN A 283 -8.95 -3.40 -15.97
C GLN A 283 -9.06 -3.54 -17.50
N LEU A 284 -9.78 -4.55 -17.96
CA LEU A 284 -10.10 -4.74 -19.37
C LEU A 284 -11.34 -3.92 -19.84
N ASN A 285 -11.85 -3.01 -19.02
CA ASN A 285 -13.05 -2.19 -19.27
C ASN A 285 -14.34 -3.02 -19.50
N LYS A 286 -14.39 -4.26 -19.04
CA LYS A 286 -15.57 -5.14 -19.09
C LYS A 286 -16.42 -4.93 -17.83
N TYR A 287 -16.84 -3.69 -17.59
CA TYR A 287 -17.42 -3.23 -16.32
C TYR A 287 -18.66 -4.03 -15.89
N THR A 288 -19.58 -4.36 -16.80
CA THR A 288 -20.79 -5.14 -16.49
C THR A 288 -20.43 -6.52 -15.90
N LYS A 289 -19.51 -7.25 -16.56
CA LYS A 289 -19.06 -8.56 -16.08
C LYS A 289 -18.29 -8.44 -14.77
N SER A 290 -17.47 -7.41 -14.64
CA SER A 290 -16.74 -7.11 -13.40
C SER A 290 -17.69 -6.93 -12.23
N ILE A 291 -18.76 -6.14 -12.38
CA ILE A 291 -19.78 -5.93 -11.35
C ILE A 291 -20.46 -7.25 -10.95
N GLU A 292 -20.84 -8.07 -11.93
CA GLU A 292 -21.46 -9.38 -11.67
C GLU A 292 -20.55 -10.29 -10.84
N ASN A 293 -19.27 -10.36 -11.18
CA ASN A 293 -18.30 -11.19 -10.47
C ASN A 293 -17.91 -10.62 -9.09
N TYR A 294 -17.81 -9.30 -8.92
CA TYR A 294 -17.65 -8.68 -7.60
C TYR A 294 -18.86 -8.93 -6.70
N LYS A 295 -20.09 -8.87 -7.23
CA LYS A 295 -21.30 -9.21 -6.47
C LYS A 295 -21.31 -10.69 -6.08
N ARG A 296 -20.84 -11.59 -6.96
CA ARG A 296 -20.69 -13.00 -6.64
C ARG A 296 -19.64 -13.22 -5.54
N TYR A 297 -18.52 -12.52 -5.59
CA TYR A 297 -17.51 -12.53 -4.53
C TYR A 297 -18.10 -12.11 -3.18
N LEU A 298 -18.82 -11.00 -3.11
CA LEU A 298 -19.47 -10.52 -1.88
C LEU A 298 -20.49 -11.53 -1.36
N TYR A 299 -21.32 -12.10 -2.24
CA TYR A 299 -22.27 -13.15 -1.88
C TYR A 299 -21.58 -14.38 -1.27
N LEU A 300 -20.45 -14.82 -1.82
CA LEU A 300 -19.72 -15.98 -1.29
C LEU A 300 -19.09 -15.66 0.08
N ILE A 301 -18.61 -14.45 0.32
CA ILE A 301 -18.13 -14.04 1.66
C ILE A 301 -19.27 -14.12 2.69
N GLU A 302 -20.47 -13.64 2.35
CA GLU A 302 -21.64 -13.66 3.24
C GLU A 302 -22.20 -15.07 3.48
N ASN A 303 -21.90 -16.00 2.57
CA ASN A 303 -22.32 -17.40 2.64
C ASN A 303 -21.10 -18.33 2.68
N TYR A 304 -20.18 -18.07 3.59
CA TYR A 304 -18.88 -18.74 3.66
C TYR A 304 -18.98 -20.27 3.71
N ASP A 305 -19.93 -20.82 4.44
CA ASP A 305 -20.10 -22.27 4.64
C ASP A 305 -20.30 -23.08 3.35
N ILE A 306 -20.77 -22.43 2.26
CA ILE A 306 -20.95 -23.11 0.96
C ILE A 306 -19.73 -23.01 0.05
N THR A 307 -18.67 -22.34 0.49
CA THR A 307 -17.51 -22.00 -0.35
C THR A 307 -16.49 -23.13 -0.42
N THR A 308 -15.62 -23.05 -1.41
CA THR A 308 -14.48 -23.94 -1.57
C THR A 308 -13.50 -23.76 -0.41
N GLN A 309 -13.30 -22.53 0.06
CA GLN A 309 -12.45 -22.21 1.21
C GLN A 309 -12.93 -22.87 2.52
N ALA A 310 -14.24 -23.00 2.71
CA ALA A 310 -14.78 -23.67 3.88
C ALA A 310 -14.63 -25.20 3.82
N SER A 311 -14.56 -25.78 2.62
CA SER A 311 -14.55 -27.23 2.40
C SER A 311 -13.17 -27.83 2.11
N HIS A 312 -12.19 -27.02 1.72
CA HIS A 312 -10.85 -27.46 1.35
C HIS A 312 -9.77 -26.78 2.20
N MET A 313 -9.05 -27.56 3.00
CA MET A 313 -8.01 -27.08 3.91
C MET A 313 -6.77 -26.50 3.19
N GLU A 314 -6.57 -26.86 1.92
CA GLU A 314 -5.45 -26.36 1.10
C GLU A 314 -5.74 -25.00 0.46
N CYS A 315 -6.91 -24.43 0.73
CA CYS A 315 -7.38 -23.21 0.09
C CYS A 315 -7.26 -22.04 1.08
N ASN A 316 -6.22 -21.24 0.94
CA ASN A 316 -6.12 -19.97 1.65
C ASN A 316 -7.27 -19.03 1.23
N PHE A 317 -7.56 -18.05 2.07
CA PHE A 317 -8.48 -16.98 1.75
C PHE A 317 -7.70 -15.67 1.71
N ASP A 318 -7.13 -15.37 0.54
CA ASP A 318 -6.18 -14.27 0.38
C ASP A 318 -6.87 -12.91 0.19
N THR A 319 -8.12 -12.91 -0.29
CA THR A 319 -8.83 -11.67 -0.65
C THR A 319 -9.82 -11.16 0.41
N LEU A 320 -9.87 -11.78 1.60
CA LEU A 320 -10.83 -11.40 2.67
C LEU A 320 -10.79 -9.90 2.99
N ASN A 321 -9.59 -9.34 3.09
CA ASN A 321 -9.38 -7.94 3.43
C ASN A 321 -9.81 -6.96 2.32
N TYR A 322 -10.15 -7.47 1.12
CA TYR A 322 -10.56 -6.63 -0.03
C TYR A 322 -12.08 -6.46 -0.16
N LYS A 323 -12.86 -6.93 0.83
CA LYS A 323 -14.33 -6.83 0.81
C LYS A 323 -14.81 -5.39 0.58
N GLU A 324 -14.26 -4.43 1.31
CA GLU A 324 -14.67 -3.03 1.20
C GLU A 324 -14.14 -2.39 -0.10
N ASN A 325 -12.91 -2.69 -0.49
CA ASN A 325 -12.35 -2.24 -1.77
C ASN A 325 -13.15 -2.79 -2.97
N CYS A 326 -13.71 -3.99 -2.84
CA CYS A 326 -14.61 -4.56 -3.85
C CYS A 326 -15.84 -3.67 -4.09
N LYS A 327 -16.45 -3.15 -3.02
CA LYS A 327 -17.60 -2.21 -3.14
C LYS A 327 -17.20 -0.92 -3.85
N ILE A 328 -16.01 -0.37 -3.57
CA ILE A 328 -15.47 0.80 -4.28
C ILE A 328 -15.26 0.48 -5.77
N ASN A 329 -14.75 -0.71 -6.09
CA ASN A 329 -14.60 -1.14 -7.49
C ASN A 329 -15.94 -1.28 -8.24
N ILE A 330 -16.99 -1.72 -7.54
CA ILE A 330 -18.36 -1.76 -8.08
C ILE A 330 -18.87 -0.35 -8.37
N ILE A 331 -18.74 0.59 -7.42
CA ILE A 331 -19.11 2.01 -7.57
C ILE A 331 -18.40 2.62 -8.78
N ASP A 332 -17.08 2.45 -8.88
CA ASP A 332 -16.31 2.98 -10.00
C ASP A 332 -16.76 2.39 -11.34
N SER A 333 -17.04 1.08 -11.37
CA SER A 333 -17.54 0.41 -12.56
C SER A 333 -18.93 0.90 -12.97
N TYR A 334 -19.84 1.13 -12.03
CA TYR A 334 -21.14 1.75 -12.32
C TYR A 334 -21.00 3.17 -12.84
N TYR A 335 -20.10 3.95 -12.26
CA TYR A 335 -19.81 5.30 -12.74
C TYR A 335 -19.29 5.32 -14.18
N LYS A 336 -18.38 4.38 -14.53
CA LYS A 336 -17.87 4.21 -15.91
C LYS A 336 -18.96 3.83 -16.91
N LEU A 337 -20.01 3.15 -16.44
CA LEU A 337 -21.21 2.81 -17.22
C LEU A 337 -22.28 3.92 -17.20
N GLU A 338 -22.01 5.06 -16.60
CA GLU A 338 -22.95 6.18 -16.38
C GLU A 338 -24.23 5.78 -15.61
N MET A 339 -24.18 4.70 -14.83
CA MET A 339 -25.29 4.21 -14.00
C MET A 339 -25.26 4.88 -12.61
N TYR A 340 -25.48 6.19 -12.59
CA TYR A 340 -25.31 7.03 -11.39
C TYR A 340 -26.25 6.67 -10.24
N GLU A 341 -27.49 6.22 -10.54
CA GLU A 341 -28.44 5.74 -9.53
C GLU A 341 -27.88 4.54 -8.76
N GLU A 342 -27.21 3.62 -9.46
CA GLU A 342 -26.60 2.44 -8.83
C GLU A 342 -25.42 2.84 -7.93
N VAL A 343 -24.61 3.83 -8.33
CA VAL A 343 -23.55 4.39 -7.48
C VAL A 343 -24.14 4.88 -6.14
N VAL A 344 -25.22 5.65 -6.21
CA VAL A 344 -25.84 6.27 -5.01
C VAL A 344 -26.45 5.25 -4.06
N LYS A 345 -26.94 4.10 -4.57
CA LYS A 345 -27.47 3.02 -3.73
C LYS A 345 -26.42 2.38 -2.84
N TYR A 346 -25.13 2.35 -3.26
CA TYR A 346 -24.05 1.76 -2.49
C TYR A 346 -23.48 2.66 -1.40
N ILE A 347 -23.84 3.95 -1.35
CA ILE A 347 -23.28 4.91 -0.38
C ILE A 347 -23.54 4.48 1.05
N ASP A 348 -24.77 4.03 1.34
CA ASP A 348 -25.22 3.70 2.69
C ASP A 348 -24.66 2.34 3.16
N ASP A 349 -24.18 1.50 2.24
CA ASP A 349 -23.64 0.15 2.51
C ASP A 349 -22.12 0.14 2.73
N ILE A 350 -21.45 1.29 2.62
CA ILE A 350 -20.00 1.40 2.71
C ILE A 350 -19.61 2.22 3.94
N PRO A 351 -18.69 1.73 4.79
CA PRO A 351 -18.17 2.52 5.89
C PRO A 351 -17.58 3.84 5.39
N ILE A 352 -17.90 4.94 6.06
CA ILE A 352 -17.51 6.29 5.64
C ILE A 352 -15.99 6.44 5.41
N LYS A 353 -15.18 5.74 6.22
CA LYS A 353 -13.72 5.73 6.09
C LYS A 353 -13.25 5.11 4.76
N VAL A 354 -13.98 4.15 4.23
CA VAL A 354 -13.68 3.49 2.96
C VAL A 354 -14.26 4.29 1.80
N LEU A 355 -15.44 4.90 1.99
CA LEU A 355 -16.12 5.72 0.99
C LEU A 355 -15.28 6.95 0.58
N GLU A 356 -14.37 7.42 1.43
CA GLU A 356 -13.46 8.55 1.11
C GLU A 356 -12.57 8.28 -0.12
N GLU A 357 -12.33 7.02 -0.50
CA GLU A 357 -11.62 6.66 -1.73
C GLU A 357 -12.47 6.89 -2.99
N ALA A 358 -13.78 6.97 -2.85
CA ALA A 358 -14.73 7.11 -3.94
C ALA A 358 -15.44 8.48 -3.99
N TYR A 359 -15.10 9.45 -3.14
CA TYR A 359 -15.82 10.74 -3.08
C TYR A 359 -15.95 11.43 -4.44
N LEU A 360 -14.91 11.41 -5.28
CA LEU A 360 -14.98 12.02 -6.61
C LEU A 360 -16.08 11.41 -7.48
N VAL A 361 -16.19 10.09 -7.45
CA VAL A 361 -17.19 9.32 -8.20
C VAL A 361 -18.59 9.55 -7.63
N VAL A 362 -18.70 9.51 -6.31
CA VAL A 362 -19.95 9.74 -5.58
C VAL A 362 -20.48 11.17 -5.84
N PHE A 363 -19.65 12.19 -5.65
CA PHE A 363 -20.07 13.59 -5.84
C PHE A 363 -20.46 13.89 -7.29
N MET A 364 -19.69 13.36 -8.27
CA MET A 364 -20.07 13.51 -9.67
C MET A 364 -21.39 12.81 -9.97
N SER A 365 -21.65 11.64 -9.40
CA SER A 365 -22.92 10.92 -9.59
C SER A 365 -24.07 11.70 -8.97
N LEU A 366 -23.92 12.21 -7.75
CA LEU A 366 -24.90 13.07 -7.10
C LEU A 366 -25.18 14.36 -7.91
N TYR A 367 -24.13 14.98 -8.46
CA TYR A 367 -24.28 16.14 -9.34
C TYR A 367 -25.05 15.78 -10.62
N LYS A 368 -24.71 14.67 -11.29
CA LYS A 368 -25.38 14.22 -12.51
C LYS A 368 -26.86 13.92 -12.28
N LEU A 369 -27.22 13.42 -11.12
CA LEU A 369 -28.59 13.12 -10.71
C LEU A 369 -29.34 14.33 -10.13
N ASN A 370 -28.69 15.50 -10.03
CA ASN A 370 -29.24 16.70 -9.36
C ASN A 370 -29.65 16.42 -7.89
N LYS A 371 -28.88 15.58 -7.18
CA LYS A 371 -29.07 15.20 -5.76
C LYS A 371 -27.94 15.75 -4.89
N ILE A 372 -27.52 16.99 -5.14
CA ILE A 372 -26.35 17.61 -4.49
C ILE A 372 -26.52 17.78 -2.97
N GLU A 373 -27.78 17.82 -2.47
CA GLU A 373 -28.09 17.91 -1.05
C GLU A 373 -27.51 16.74 -0.24
N LYS A 374 -27.42 15.56 -0.84
CA LYS A 374 -26.77 14.40 -0.20
C LYS A 374 -25.29 14.63 0.10
N MET A 375 -24.61 15.57 -0.56
CA MET A 375 -23.21 15.88 -0.25
C MET A 375 -23.06 16.48 1.15
N ILE A 376 -23.94 17.40 1.55
CA ILE A 376 -23.91 17.98 2.91
C ILE A 376 -24.40 16.97 3.96
N GLU A 377 -25.34 16.09 3.62
CA GLU A 377 -25.74 14.99 4.48
C GLU A 377 -24.56 14.08 4.78
N LEU A 378 -23.79 13.66 3.75
CA LEU A 378 -22.58 12.87 3.91
C LEU A 378 -21.52 13.61 4.75
N TYR A 379 -21.31 14.91 4.50
CA TYR A 379 -20.38 15.70 5.31
C TYR A 379 -20.76 15.68 6.80
N ASN A 380 -22.04 15.79 7.11
CA ASN A 380 -22.56 15.81 8.48
C ASN A 380 -22.40 14.43 9.19
N THR A 381 -22.25 13.33 8.44
CA THR A 381 -21.97 12.02 9.02
C THR A 381 -20.49 11.82 9.36
N LEU A 382 -19.61 12.71 8.87
CA LEU A 382 -18.19 12.62 9.18
C LEU A 382 -17.97 12.85 10.68
N SER A 383 -17.16 11.99 11.28
CA SER A 383 -16.71 12.22 12.65
C SER A 383 -16.00 13.57 12.75
N LYS A 384 -15.81 14.10 13.97
CA LYS A 384 -15.05 15.35 14.21
C LYS A 384 -13.56 15.26 13.78
N SER A 385 -13.19 14.24 12.99
CA SER A 385 -11.85 14.06 12.43
C SER A 385 -11.59 15.13 11.36
N LYS A 386 -10.73 16.08 11.70
CA LYS A 386 -10.26 17.11 10.75
C LYS A 386 -9.66 16.54 9.48
N VAL A 387 -9.01 15.38 9.57
CA VAL A 387 -8.39 14.71 8.42
C VAL A 387 -9.45 14.29 7.40
N GLN A 388 -10.52 13.62 7.85
CA GLN A 388 -11.62 13.20 6.96
C GLN A 388 -12.37 14.41 6.36
N GLN A 389 -12.64 15.42 7.18
CA GLN A 389 -13.29 16.65 6.70
C GLN A 389 -12.44 17.37 5.65
N ASN A 390 -11.11 17.43 5.84
CA ASN A 390 -10.21 18.04 4.86
C ASN A 390 -10.17 17.25 3.56
N LYS A 391 -10.09 15.92 3.61
CA LYS A 391 -10.15 15.04 2.43
C LYS A 391 -11.46 15.27 1.65
N PHE A 392 -12.60 15.29 2.34
CA PHE A 392 -13.91 15.57 1.75
C PHE A 392 -13.94 16.93 1.01
N LYS A 393 -13.42 17.99 1.66
CA LYS A 393 -13.36 19.34 1.08
C LYS A 393 -12.46 19.40 -0.14
N LEU A 394 -11.30 18.74 -0.12
CA LEU A 394 -10.39 18.65 -1.26
C LEU A 394 -11.05 17.99 -2.48
N ASP A 395 -11.72 16.87 -2.26
CA ASP A 395 -12.44 16.18 -3.33
C ASP A 395 -13.63 17.00 -3.85
N LEU A 396 -14.34 17.70 -2.96
CA LEU A 396 -15.42 18.63 -3.35
C LEU A 396 -14.87 19.78 -4.21
N GLU A 397 -13.75 20.39 -3.83
CA GLU A 397 -13.08 21.42 -4.64
C GLU A 397 -12.63 20.88 -6.01
N THR A 398 -12.17 19.63 -6.07
CA THR A 398 -11.84 18.96 -7.33
C THR A 398 -13.07 18.83 -8.22
N ILE A 399 -14.23 18.47 -7.66
CA ILE A 399 -15.50 18.39 -8.39
C ILE A 399 -15.95 19.76 -8.87
N LEU A 400 -15.82 20.82 -8.07
CA LEU A 400 -16.17 22.18 -8.44
C LEU A 400 -15.43 22.65 -9.71
N THR A 401 -14.28 22.09 -10.03
CA THR A 401 -13.60 22.37 -11.31
C THR A 401 -14.32 21.78 -12.53
N ARG A 402 -15.15 20.76 -12.34
CA ARG A 402 -15.86 19.99 -13.40
C ARG A 402 -17.35 20.34 -13.47
N VAL A 403 -17.88 21.03 -12.46
CA VAL A 403 -19.28 21.50 -12.38
C VAL A 403 -19.46 22.75 -13.23
N LYS A 404 -20.64 22.89 -13.86
CA LYS A 404 -21.00 24.10 -14.62
C LYS A 404 -21.05 25.31 -13.69
N GLU A 405 -20.59 26.46 -14.16
CA GLU A 405 -20.47 27.68 -13.34
C GLU A 405 -21.80 28.06 -12.63
N LYS A 406 -22.91 27.97 -13.35
CA LYS A 406 -24.24 28.23 -12.80
C LYS A 406 -24.66 27.32 -11.63
N ASP A 407 -24.05 26.15 -11.52
CA ASP A 407 -24.38 25.14 -10.50
C ASP A 407 -23.46 25.23 -9.28
N LYS A 408 -22.30 25.88 -9.40
CA LYS A 408 -21.34 26.04 -8.28
C LYS A 408 -21.98 26.77 -7.10
N ASN A 409 -22.77 27.83 -7.39
CA ASN A 409 -23.47 28.58 -6.34
C ASN A 409 -24.46 27.74 -5.53
N LYS A 410 -25.06 26.69 -6.12
CA LYS A 410 -25.89 25.75 -5.38
C LYS A 410 -25.08 24.97 -4.36
N ILE A 411 -23.90 24.50 -4.76
CA ILE A 411 -22.98 23.77 -3.87
C ILE A 411 -22.45 24.70 -2.77
N TYR A 412 -22.01 25.93 -3.12
CA TYR A 412 -21.58 26.91 -2.10
C TYR A 412 -22.64 27.17 -1.05
N LYS A 413 -23.93 27.29 -1.44
CA LYS A 413 -25.05 27.46 -0.50
C LYS A 413 -25.24 26.30 0.46
N LEU A 414 -24.92 25.06 0.06
CA LEU A 414 -25.02 23.90 0.95
C LEU A 414 -23.93 23.94 2.03
N PHE A 415 -22.73 24.42 1.69
CA PHE A 415 -21.58 24.40 2.57
C PHE A 415 -21.27 25.72 3.29
N CYS A 416 -21.98 26.81 3.00
CA CYS A 416 -21.74 28.12 3.61
C CYS A 416 -22.08 28.19 5.12
N ASN A 417 -22.86 27.26 5.64
CA ASN A 417 -23.28 27.22 7.05
C ASN A 417 -22.41 26.34 7.93
N ILE A 418 -21.32 25.74 7.38
CA ILE A 418 -20.34 25.03 8.19
C ILE A 418 -19.61 26.06 9.07
N ASP A 419 -19.47 25.74 10.35
CA ASP A 419 -18.83 26.61 11.34
C ASP A 419 -17.30 26.47 11.31
N ASP A 420 -16.72 26.84 10.16
CA ASP A 420 -15.26 26.91 9.95
C ASP A 420 -14.88 27.86 8.80
N ASN A 421 -13.59 27.99 8.51
CA ASN A 421 -13.09 28.85 7.44
C ASN A 421 -13.55 28.40 6.04
N TYR A 422 -13.90 27.11 5.84
CA TYR A 422 -14.44 26.65 4.57
C TYR A 422 -15.88 27.12 4.36
N GLY A 423 -16.70 27.12 5.42
CA GLY A 423 -18.02 27.73 5.36
C GLY A 423 -17.96 29.24 5.05
N LEU A 424 -17.04 29.95 5.69
CA LEU A 424 -16.82 31.39 5.43
C LEU A 424 -16.30 31.62 3.99
N LEU A 425 -15.40 30.80 3.46
CA LEU A 425 -14.98 30.84 2.06
C LEU A 425 -16.18 30.72 1.12
N ASN A 426 -17.11 29.80 1.38
CA ASN A 426 -18.31 29.64 0.55
C ASN A 426 -19.27 30.84 0.66
N LYS A 427 -19.41 31.50 1.82
CA LYS A 427 -20.11 32.78 1.96
C LYS A 427 -19.48 33.88 1.11
N ILE A 428 -18.14 33.99 1.14
CA ILE A 428 -17.39 34.95 0.32
C ILE A 428 -17.64 34.69 -1.17
N ARG A 429 -17.60 33.43 -1.62
CA ARG A 429 -17.92 33.04 -3.00
C ARG A 429 -19.36 33.40 -3.41
N LEU A 430 -20.29 33.45 -2.46
CA LEU A 430 -21.67 33.89 -2.66
C LEU A 430 -21.84 35.40 -2.58
N GLY A 431 -20.77 36.16 -2.36
CA GLY A 431 -20.78 37.62 -2.38
C GLY A 431 -20.80 38.29 -1.00
N GLU A 432 -20.70 37.54 0.10
CA GLU A 432 -20.56 38.12 1.43
C GLU A 432 -19.23 38.91 1.53
N LYS A 433 -19.30 40.10 2.05
CA LYS A 433 -18.12 40.95 2.27
C LYS A 433 -17.67 40.80 3.72
N ILE A 434 -16.39 40.56 3.90
CA ILE A 434 -15.74 40.55 5.21
C ILE A 434 -14.64 41.60 5.27
N ASP A 435 -14.19 41.95 6.46
CA ASP A 435 -13.13 42.93 6.66
C ASP A 435 -11.74 42.37 6.32
N LEU A 436 -10.76 43.26 6.24
CA LEU A 436 -9.38 42.94 5.91
C LEU A 436 -8.73 42.00 6.95
N GLU A 437 -9.05 42.21 8.23
CA GLU A 437 -8.46 41.42 9.32
C GLU A 437 -8.87 39.95 9.21
N LYS A 438 -10.15 39.71 8.88
CA LYS A 438 -10.68 38.35 8.70
C LYS A 438 -10.11 37.64 7.47
N TYR A 439 -9.93 38.35 6.35
CA TYR A 439 -9.23 37.78 5.18
C TYR A 439 -7.80 37.36 5.54
N ASN A 440 -7.07 38.24 6.24
CA ASN A 440 -5.70 37.95 6.65
C ASN A 440 -5.64 36.76 7.62
N GLU A 441 -6.55 36.69 8.60
CA GLU A 441 -6.65 35.56 9.55
C GLU A 441 -6.84 34.23 8.82
N ILE A 442 -7.76 34.16 7.86
CA ILE A 442 -8.01 32.94 7.08
C ILE A 442 -6.74 32.52 6.33
N LEU A 443 -6.15 33.43 5.54
CA LEU A 443 -5.00 33.14 4.69
C LEU A 443 -3.73 32.81 5.48
N LYS A 444 -3.64 33.28 6.72
CA LYS A 444 -2.54 32.95 7.64
C LYS A 444 -2.68 31.54 8.22
N ASN A 445 -3.89 31.11 8.55
CA ASN A 445 -4.16 29.87 9.28
C ASN A 445 -4.40 28.67 8.35
N GLU A 446 -4.90 28.89 7.13
CA GLU A 446 -5.20 27.84 6.16
C GLU A 446 -3.99 27.54 5.28
N LYS A 447 -3.95 26.30 4.73
CA LYS A 447 -2.85 25.84 3.86
C LYS A 447 -3.32 25.41 2.48
N GLU A 448 -4.60 25.07 2.35
CA GLU A 448 -5.16 24.56 1.12
C GLU A 448 -5.26 25.65 0.06
N VAL A 449 -4.79 25.32 -1.15
CA VAL A 449 -4.64 26.30 -2.25
C VAL A 449 -5.94 26.97 -2.68
N TYR A 450 -7.08 26.32 -2.49
CA TYR A 450 -8.39 26.88 -2.83
C TYR A 450 -8.79 28.09 -1.98
N PHE A 451 -8.15 28.31 -0.83
CA PHE A 451 -8.31 29.56 -0.07
C PHE A 451 -7.71 30.77 -0.78
N GLY A 452 -7.00 30.57 -1.88
CA GLY A 452 -6.65 31.65 -2.82
C GLY A 452 -7.89 32.41 -3.35
N ASP A 453 -9.09 31.82 -3.32
CA ASP A 453 -10.33 32.56 -3.60
C ASP A 453 -10.54 33.71 -2.59
N CYS A 454 -10.16 33.58 -1.33
CA CYS A 454 -10.20 34.68 -0.35
C CYS A 454 -9.33 35.85 -0.81
N LEU A 455 -8.10 35.56 -1.28
CA LEU A 455 -7.23 36.59 -1.86
C LEU A 455 -7.90 37.27 -3.07
N TYR A 456 -8.43 36.47 -4.02
CA TYR A 456 -9.12 37.01 -5.20
C TYR A 456 -10.26 37.93 -4.84
N TYR A 457 -11.16 37.53 -3.94
CA TYR A 457 -12.33 38.37 -3.55
C TYR A 457 -11.92 39.60 -2.73
N ALA A 458 -10.88 39.51 -1.89
CA ALA A 458 -10.33 40.69 -1.20
C ALA A 458 -9.80 41.74 -2.20
N LEU A 459 -9.06 41.29 -3.23
CA LEU A 459 -8.57 42.18 -4.31
C LEU A 459 -9.74 42.79 -5.10
N LYS A 460 -10.79 42.03 -5.42
CA LYS A 460 -12.02 42.58 -6.08
C LYS A 460 -12.76 43.58 -5.20
N GLN A 461 -12.59 43.56 -3.90
CA GLN A 461 -13.12 44.60 -2.98
C GLN A 461 -12.17 45.81 -2.87
N GLY A 462 -11.07 45.87 -3.63
CA GLY A 462 -10.14 47.00 -3.65
C GLY A 462 -9.11 46.97 -2.50
N MET A 463 -8.95 45.83 -1.82
CA MET A 463 -7.97 45.71 -0.75
C MET A 463 -6.55 45.54 -1.32
N GLN A 464 -5.56 46.13 -0.65
CA GLN A 464 -4.17 46.06 -1.03
C GLN A 464 -3.59 44.65 -0.73
N ILE A 465 -2.90 44.05 -1.69
CA ILE A 465 -2.39 42.67 -1.59
C ILE A 465 -1.44 42.48 -0.39
N GLU A 466 -0.61 43.49 -0.07
CA GLU A 466 0.33 43.47 1.05
C GLU A 466 -0.38 43.40 2.41
N LYS A 467 -1.53 44.06 2.52
CA LYS A 467 -2.35 44.04 3.74
C LYS A 467 -3.09 42.72 3.90
N VAL A 468 -3.61 42.20 2.78
CA VAL A 468 -4.33 40.92 2.78
C VAL A 468 -3.39 39.75 3.12
N LEU A 469 -2.15 39.79 2.63
CA LEU A 469 -1.13 38.75 2.84
C LEU A 469 -0.13 39.10 3.97
N ASP A 470 -0.45 40.09 4.83
CA ASP A 470 0.44 40.47 5.93
C ASP A 470 0.70 39.28 6.87
N LYS A 471 1.96 39.02 7.16
CA LYS A 471 2.43 37.92 8.03
C LYS A 471 2.00 36.50 7.57
N VAL A 472 1.52 36.35 6.34
CA VAL A 472 1.31 35.03 5.73
C VAL A 472 2.69 34.45 5.38
N ASN A 473 2.89 33.14 5.64
CA ASN A 473 4.18 32.51 5.34
C ASN A 473 4.47 32.46 3.83
N TYR A 474 5.74 32.33 3.44
CA TYR A 474 6.17 32.38 2.04
C TYR A 474 5.49 31.34 1.16
N LEU A 475 5.36 30.09 1.64
CA LEU A 475 4.77 29.01 0.87
C LEU A 475 3.28 29.27 0.57
N ASN A 476 2.53 29.74 1.57
CA ASN A 476 1.12 30.07 1.40
C ASN A 476 0.93 31.28 0.48
N VAL A 477 1.77 32.32 0.60
CA VAL A 477 1.76 33.48 -0.33
C VAL A 477 1.96 32.99 -1.77
N ARG A 478 2.98 32.17 -2.00
CA ARG A 478 3.29 31.59 -3.31
C ARG A 478 2.12 30.76 -3.85
N ASN A 479 1.51 29.93 -3.04
CA ASN A 479 0.41 29.04 -3.41
C ASN A 479 -0.87 29.83 -3.76
N TYR A 480 -1.26 30.80 -2.94
CA TYR A 480 -2.46 31.59 -3.18
C TYR A 480 -2.31 32.50 -4.41
N ILE A 481 -1.16 33.10 -4.61
CA ILE A 481 -0.88 33.91 -5.81
C ILE A 481 -0.88 33.02 -7.06
N ASN A 482 -0.21 31.87 -7.05
CA ASN A 482 -0.27 30.92 -8.16
C ASN A 482 -1.72 30.50 -8.46
N TYR A 483 -2.51 30.20 -7.43
CA TYR A 483 -3.90 29.81 -7.61
C TYR A 483 -4.71 30.88 -8.34
N ILE A 484 -4.64 32.17 -7.94
CA ILE A 484 -5.40 33.22 -8.59
C ILE A 484 -4.93 33.47 -10.04
N ILE A 485 -3.64 33.45 -10.30
CA ILE A 485 -3.11 33.63 -11.67
C ILE A 485 -3.53 32.48 -12.60
N ILE A 486 -3.59 31.26 -12.09
CA ILE A 486 -3.98 30.08 -12.88
C ILE A 486 -5.52 30.01 -13.05
N LYS A 487 -6.30 30.30 -12.00
CA LYS A 487 -7.75 30.06 -11.96
C LYS A 487 -8.59 31.30 -12.23
N LYS A 488 -8.10 32.50 -11.93
CA LYS A 488 -8.82 33.78 -12.03
C LYS A 488 -8.14 34.71 -13.02
N ARG A 489 -8.23 34.36 -14.30
CA ARG A 489 -7.47 35.05 -15.37
C ARG A 489 -7.86 36.50 -15.59
N ASP A 490 -9.01 36.92 -15.11
CA ASP A 490 -9.53 38.30 -15.19
C ASP A 490 -8.73 39.31 -14.34
N CYS A 491 -7.92 38.84 -13.37
CA CYS A 491 -7.11 39.73 -12.53
C CYS A 491 -5.65 39.88 -13.02
N ILE A 492 -5.23 39.17 -14.06
CA ILE A 492 -3.82 39.14 -14.50
C ILE A 492 -3.30 40.53 -14.89
N ILE A 493 -4.05 41.26 -15.71
CA ILE A 493 -3.62 42.60 -16.19
C ILE A 493 -3.63 43.61 -15.04
N ASP A 494 -4.62 43.57 -14.16
CA ASP A 494 -4.70 44.47 -13.01
C ASP A 494 -3.50 44.23 -12.06
N LEU A 495 -3.16 42.97 -11.80
CA LEU A 495 -2.01 42.59 -10.96
C LEU A 495 -0.66 42.94 -11.60
N TYR A 496 -0.56 42.79 -12.92
CA TYR A 496 0.62 43.25 -13.65
C TYR A 496 0.78 44.78 -13.53
N ASN A 497 -0.27 45.56 -13.85
CA ASN A 497 -0.26 47.02 -13.73
C ASN A 497 0.01 47.47 -12.29
N TYR A 498 -0.54 46.76 -11.30
CA TYR A 498 -0.26 47.01 -9.89
C TYR A 498 1.24 46.91 -9.60
N LEU A 499 1.87 45.81 -10.02
CA LEU A 499 3.29 45.55 -9.79
C LEU A 499 4.20 46.57 -10.53
N GLU A 500 3.81 46.99 -11.73
CA GLU A 500 4.56 47.98 -12.54
C GLU A 500 4.56 49.39 -11.90
N ASN A 501 3.49 49.75 -11.17
CA ASN A 501 3.28 51.10 -10.61
C ASN A 501 3.66 51.22 -9.12
N ILE A 502 4.42 50.27 -8.56
CA ILE A 502 4.86 50.32 -7.16
C ILE A 502 5.87 51.46 -6.97
N THR A 503 5.55 52.40 -6.06
CA THR A 503 6.39 53.57 -5.74
C THR A 503 6.78 53.63 -4.25
N ASN A 504 6.30 52.70 -3.42
CA ASN A 504 6.46 52.74 -1.95
C ASN A 504 7.80 52.17 -1.49
N THR A 505 8.27 52.59 -0.32
CA THR A 505 9.39 51.96 0.42
C THR A 505 9.06 50.50 0.72
N LEU A 506 9.91 49.60 0.28
CA LEU A 506 9.69 48.17 0.36
C LEU A 506 10.20 47.62 1.70
N ASN A 507 9.32 46.94 2.44
CA ASN A 507 9.72 46.09 3.57
C ASN A 507 9.80 44.64 3.12
N ILE A 508 10.41 43.77 3.91
CA ILE A 508 10.63 42.36 3.61
C ILE A 508 9.32 41.62 3.24
N ASN A 509 8.19 41.98 3.90
CA ASN A 509 6.91 41.34 3.61
C ASN A 509 6.38 41.71 2.22
N SER A 510 6.48 43.01 1.84
CA SER A 510 6.10 43.49 0.51
C SER A 510 6.99 42.87 -0.59
N ILE A 511 8.30 42.84 -0.37
CA ILE A 511 9.27 42.25 -1.32
C ILE A 511 8.96 40.75 -1.54
N LYS A 512 8.67 40.00 -0.47
CA LYS A 512 8.24 38.59 -0.54
C LYS A 512 7.01 38.43 -1.45
N ILE A 513 5.99 39.25 -1.25
CA ILE A 513 4.75 39.18 -2.02
C ILE A 513 4.99 39.53 -3.50
N TYR A 514 5.78 40.55 -3.78
CA TYR A 514 6.09 40.99 -5.14
C TYR A 514 6.97 39.99 -5.91
N SER A 515 7.92 39.36 -5.23
CA SER A 515 8.68 38.23 -5.79
C SER A 515 7.74 37.10 -6.22
N CYS A 516 6.84 36.65 -5.33
CA CYS A 516 5.86 35.61 -5.63
C CYS A 516 4.91 36.03 -6.78
N LEU A 517 4.46 37.28 -6.79
CA LEU A 517 3.56 37.80 -7.81
C LEU A 517 4.24 37.92 -9.19
N ALA A 518 5.43 38.49 -9.25
CA ALA A 518 6.20 38.59 -10.48
C ALA A 518 6.47 37.20 -11.06
N ARG A 519 6.88 36.26 -10.23
CA ARG A 519 7.11 34.85 -10.62
C ARG A 519 5.85 34.20 -11.17
N ALA A 520 4.71 34.31 -10.47
CA ALA A 520 3.46 33.68 -10.90
C ALA A 520 2.96 34.26 -12.23
N LEU A 521 3.02 35.58 -12.41
CA LEU A 521 2.68 36.25 -13.67
C LEU A 521 3.62 35.85 -14.81
N LEU A 522 4.92 35.72 -14.54
CA LEU A 522 5.93 35.28 -15.51
C LEU A 522 5.66 33.86 -16.03
N LEU A 523 5.36 32.92 -15.12
CA LEU A 523 5.18 31.51 -15.45
C LEU A 523 3.78 31.20 -16.01
N HIS A 524 2.75 31.84 -15.50
CA HIS A 524 1.36 31.47 -15.76
C HIS A 524 0.49 32.58 -16.35
N GLY A 525 0.98 33.83 -16.37
CA GLY A 525 0.20 35.00 -16.83
C GLY A 525 0.00 35.08 -18.35
N ASN A 526 0.73 34.26 -19.13
CA ASN A 526 0.74 34.31 -20.62
C ASN A 526 1.03 35.68 -21.19
N LEU A 527 1.81 36.50 -20.50
CA LEU A 527 2.29 37.78 -20.99
C LEU A 527 3.46 37.56 -21.97
N THR A 528 3.64 38.47 -22.94
CA THR A 528 4.66 38.36 -24.01
C THR A 528 5.33 39.71 -24.28
N GLY A 529 6.45 39.68 -25.01
CA GLY A 529 7.20 40.87 -25.42
C GLY A 529 7.69 41.70 -24.25
N GLU A 530 7.63 43.02 -24.36
CA GLU A 530 8.15 43.96 -23.36
C GLU A 530 7.61 43.73 -21.96
N LYS A 531 6.33 43.33 -21.82
CA LYS A 531 5.72 43.01 -20.50
C LYS A 531 6.40 41.79 -19.85
N TYR A 532 6.73 40.79 -20.64
CA TYR A 532 7.42 39.60 -20.14
C TYR A 532 8.84 39.93 -19.67
N GLU A 533 9.59 40.71 -20.46
CA GLU A 533 10.94 41.15 -20.13
C GLU A 533 10.98 41.98 -18.85
N LYS A 534 10.06 42.95 -18.71
CA LYS A 534 9.90 43.74 -17.48
C LYS A 534 9.60 42.88 -16.27
N LEU A 535 8.68 41.91 -16.41
CA LEU A 535 8.35 40.98 -15.35
C LEU A 535 9.53 40.08 -14.93
N PHE A 536 10.30 39.60 -15.89
CA PHE A 536 11.48 38.83 -15.61
C PHE A 536 12.49 39.63 -14.77
N PHE A 537 12.70 40.89 -15.16
CA PHE A 537 13.57 41.79 -14.40
C PHE A 537 13.04 42.06 -12.98
N MET A 538 11.76 42.34 -12.85
CA MET A 538 11.10 42.54 -11.55
C MET A 538 11.20 41.28 -10.67
N TYR A 539 10.97 40.10 -11.24
CA TYR A 539 11.11 38.84 -10.54
C TYR A 539 12.51 38.66 -9.96
N ILE A 540 13.55 38.81 -10.79
CA ILE A 540 14.91 38.65 -10.32
C ILE A 540 15.27 39.70 -9.25
N THR A 541 14.89 40.96 -9.45
CA THR A 541 15.16 42.02 -8.46
C THR A 541 14.49 41.76 -7.13
N TYR A 542 13.17 41.51 -7.10
CA TYR A 542 12.45 41.28 -5.85
C TYR A 542 12.89 39.98 -5.18
N SER A 543 13.17 38.93 -5.94
CA SER A 543 13.63 37.67 -5.37
C SER A 543 15.01 37.81 -4.74
N TYR A 544 15.94 38.52 -5.41
CA TYR A 544 17.27 38.82 -4.88
C TYR A 544 17.19 39.65 -3.59
N ASP A 545 16.41 40.73 -3.60
CA ASP A 545 16.24 41.60 -2.44
C ASP A 545 15.59 40.85 -1.26
N TYR A 546 14.63 39.95 -1.54
CA TYR A 546 14.03 39.09 -0.53
C TYR A 546 15.06 38.14 0.09
N LEU A 547 15.86 37.47 -0.72
CA LEU A 547 16.89 36.56 -0.24
C LEU A 547 17.95 37.26 0.60
N LYS A 548 18.42 38.44 0.16
CA LYS A 548 19.40 39.24 0.92
C LYS A 548 18.85 39.70 2.29
N GLN A 549 17.55 40.02 2.39
CA GLN A 549 16.94 40.39 3.67
C GLN A 549 16.55 39.16 4.52
N LEU A 550 16.33 38.01 3.91
CA LEU A 550 15.99 36.78 4.64
C LEU A 550 17.22 36.15 5.29
N TYR A 551 18.37 36.20 4.58
CA TYR A 551 19.66 35.71 5.04
C TYR A 551 20.50 36.89 5.60
N ASN A 552 21.68 36.59 6.11
CA ASN A 552 22.57 37.62 6.59
C ASN A 552 23.10 38.48 5.44
N GLU A 553 22.86 39.80 5.47
CA GLU A 553 23.24 40.74 4.43
C GLU A 553 24.75 40.80 4.17
N SER A 554 25.61 40.38 5.13
CA SER A 554 27.06 40.31 5.00
C SER A 554 27.54 39.15 4.09
N LEU A 555 26.69 38.16 3.79
CA LEU A 555 27.07 37.06 2.89
C LEU A 555 27.30 37.55 1.47
N THR A 556 28.36 37.06 0.85
CA THR A 556 28.54 37.22 -0.58
C THR A 556 27.48 36.42 -1.36
N ASP A 557 27.29 36.68 -2.65
CA ASP A 557 26.33 35.93 -3.44
C ASP A 557 26.76 34.47 -3.64
N GLU A 558 28.05 34.19 -3.66
CA GLU A 558 28.63 32.84 -3.73
C GLU A 558 28.36 32.09 -2.45
N GLU A 559 28.60 32.67 -1.27
CA GLU A 559 28.30 32.06 0.03
C GLU A 559 26.80 31.84 0.21
N LEU A 560 25.96 32.76 -0.26
CA LEU A 560 24.51 32.60 -0.25
C LEU A 560 24.07 31.44 -1.13
N LEU A 561 24.68 31.29 -2.32
CA LEU A 561 24.36 30.20 -3.24
C LEU A 561 24.60 28.81 -2.63
N ASP A 562 25.65 28.66 -1.82
CA ASP A 562 25.97 27.40 -1.15
C ASP A 562 24.96 27.00 -0.06
N LEU A 563 24.18 27.96 0.44
CA LEU A 563 23.17 27.74 1.47
C LEU A 563 21.76 27.45 0.91
N LEU A 564 21.54 27.74 -0.37
CA LEU A 564 20.22 27.62 -0.98
C LEU A 564 19.93 26.19 -1.45
N THR A 565 18.69 25.75 -1.27
CA THR A 565 18.17 24.44 -1.73
C THR A 565 17.02 24.56 -2.73
N ASP A 566 16.30 25.68 -2.75
CA ASP A 566 15.22 25.92 -3.72
C ASP A 566 15.81 26.31 -5.10
N GLU A 567 15.34 25.64 -6.15
CA GLU A 567 15.85 25.85 -7.52
C GLU A 567 15.60 27.28 -8.05
N ASP A 568 14.49 27.92 -7.66
CA ASP A 568 14.16 29.29 -8.10
C ASP A 568 15.06 30.32 -7.40
N ASP A 569 15.37 30.09 -6.14
CA ASP A 569 16.28 30.92 -5.36
C ASP A 569 17.71 30.81 -5.90
N ILE A 570 18.18 29.58 -6.14
CA ILE A 570 19.48 29.30 -6.80
C ILE A 570 19.54 29.97 -8.17
N PHE A 571 18.49 29.87 -8.98
CA PHE A 571 18.40 30.51 -10.28
C PHE A 571 18.52 32.03 -10.16
N THR A 572 17.83 32.64 -9.20
CA THR A 572 17.87 34.09 -8.95
C THR A 572 19.31 34.59 -8.66
N ILE A 573 20.02 33.91 -7.76
CA ILE A 573 21.39 34.28 -7.38
C ILE A 573 22.35 34.06 -8.56
N LYS A 574 22.25 32.93 -9.27
CA LYS A 574 23.07 32.65 -10.47
C LYS A 574 22.88 33.70 -11.56
N ILE A 575 21.63 34.10 -11.85
CA ILE A 575 21.36 35.20 -12.83
C ILE A 575 22.01 36.51 -12.39
N THR A 576 21.87 36.87 -11.12
CA THR A 576 22.43 38.11 -10.58
C THR A 576 23.97 38.12 -10.67
N LEU A 577 24.62 36.99 -10.32
CA LEU A 577 26.06 36.83 -10.49
C LEU A 577 26.49 37.00 -11.95
N ILE A 578 25.78 36.35 -12.89
CA ILE A 578 26.06 36.46 -14.32
C ILE A 578 25.87 37.92 -14.82
N GLN A 579 24.83 38.62 -14.35
CA GLN A 579 24.61 40.03 -14.71
C GLN A 579 25.74 40.94 -14.19
N LYS A 580 26.28 40.68 -12.99
CA LYS A 580 27.44 41.41 -12.46
C LYS A 580 28.71 41.18 -13.31
N MET A 581 28.86 40.02 -13.95
CA MET A 581 29.99 39.68 -14.81
C MET A 581 30.00 40.45 -16.16
N LYS A 582 28.83 40.93 -16.62
CA LYS A 582 28.68 41.59 -17.92
C LYS A 582 29.66 42.77 -18.13
N LYS A 583 29.98 43.49 -17.05
CA LYS A 583 30.91 44.62 -17.09
C LYS A 583 32.38 44.21 -17.39
N ASN A 584 32.76 42.95 -17.15
CA ASN A 584 34.15 42.50 -17.19
C ASN A 584 34.44 41.55 -18.36
N ASN A 585 33.47 40.77 -18.87
CA ASN A 585 33.67 39.83 -19.96
C ASN A 585 32.33 39.47 -20.65
N GLU A 586 32.05 40.11 -21.77
CA GLU A 586 30.73 40.01 -22.45
C GLU A 586 30.47 38.63 -23.08
N LEU A 587 31.49 37.98 -23.64
CA LEU A 587 31.35 36.66 -24.26
C LEU A 587 31.05 35.54 -23.24
N GLU A 588 31.77 35.56 -22.13
CA GLU A 588 31.55 34.59 -21.06
C GLU A 588 30.19 34.78 -20.38
N HIS A 589 29.76 36.04 -20.22
CA HIS A 589 28.43 36.39 -19.75
C HIS A 589 27.33 35.76 -20.60
N ILE A 590 27.38 35.92 -21.93
CA ILE A 590 26.38 35.38 -22.87
C ILE A 590 26.33 33.84 -22.79
N LYS A 591 27.50 33.18 -22.73
CA LYS A 591 27.58 31.73 -22.62
C LYS A 591 26.94 31.22 -21.35
N LYS A 592 27.34 31.76 -20.18
CA LYS A 592 26.78 31.34 -18.87
C LYS A 592 25.28 31.62 -18.78
N MET A 593 24.79 32.74 -19.31
CA MET A 593 23.37 33.07 -19.37
C MET A 593 22.59 32.02 -20.19
N LYS A 594 23.10 31.66 -21.36
CA LYS A 594 22.50 30.66 -22.23
C LYS A 594 22.45 29.28 -21.56
N ASP A 595 23.53 28.85 -20.92
CA ASP A 595 23.62 27.57 -20.24
C ASP A 595 22.61 27.51 -19.08
N LEU A 596 22.54 28.55 -18.24
CA LEU A 596 21.60 28.64 -17.13
C LEU A 596 20.13 28.59 -17.59
N LEU A 597 19.80 29.21 -18.72
CA LEU A 597 18.43 29.20 -19.26
C LEU A 597 18.06 27.86 -19.94
N ILE A 598 19.06 27.14 -20.46
CA ILE A 598 18.87 25.78 -20.97
C ILE A 598 18.52 24.82 -19.80
N GLU A 599 19.22 24.97 -18.68
CA GLU A 599 18.93 24.22 -17.45
C GLU A 599 17.53 24.54 -16.88
N ASN A 600 17.13 25.82 -16.98
CA ASN A 600 15.86 26.32 -16.43
C ASN A 600 14.83 26.63 -17.50
N LYS A 601 14.40 25.63 -18.26
CA LYS A 601 13.48 25.75 -19.41
C LYS A 601 12.19 26.51 -19.14
N LYS A 602 11.70 26.53 -17.90
CA LYS A 602 10.50 27.26 -17.48
C LYS A 602 10.59 28.78 -17.69
N TYR A 603 11.83 29.34 -17.72
CA TYR A 603 12.10 30.75 -17.96
C TYR A 603 12.61 31.04 -19.38
N LYS A 604 12.60 30.06 -20.29
CA LYS A 604 13.19 30.20 -21.64
C LYS A 604 12.52 31.25 -22.53
N LYS A 605 11.29 31.64 -22.27
CA LYS A 605 10.58 32.69 -23.01
C LYS A 605 11.18 34.09 -22.82
N SER A 606 12.09 34.28 -21.85
CA SER A 606 12.68 35.57 -21.48
C SER A 606 13.81 36.06 -22.38
N ILE A 607 14.30 35.21 -23.28
CA ILE A 607 15.33 35.62 -24.24
C ILE A 607 14.75 35.37 -25.64
N GLY A 608 14.46 36.45 -26.35
CA GLY A 608 13.90 36.42 -27.69
C GLY A 608 14.62 35.39 -28.56
N GLY A 609 13.79 34.53 -29.23
CA GLY A 609 14.28 33.55 -30.16
C GLY A 609 14.94 34.20 -31.37
#